data_0eb4fb8ac4bfa097bbc91990285f8dec
#
_entry.id   0eb4fb8ac4bfa097bbc91990285f8dec
#
_cell.length_a   1.000
_cell.length_b   1.000
_cell.length_c   1.000
_cell.angle_alpha   90.00
_cell.angle_beta   90.00
_cell.angle_gamma   90.00
#
_symmetry.space_group_name_H-M   'P 1'
#
loop_
_entity.id
_entity.type
_entity.pdbx_description
1 polymer ?
#
loop_
_entity_poly.entity_id
_entity_poly.type
_entity_poly.pdbx_seq_one_letter_code
_entity_poly.pdbx_strand_id
1 'polypeptide(L)'
;MTDMERKKALLLKINKLDAYTEIQNTMGRFTAALNFRRNEEVLSYFALNKEDVSFEYADEGVFRGKEAVEAGVKYLLGEEIKPGEMIDLQLTTPVIEVADDCETARALWWSPGAASVLREGEDPQAQWLWGDFAVDFIYTENEWKIWHLHYFTVIHCDYQKGWVQDTGLINRPNTPMHEMSEPSTWHNPYHPKAIRYGIPAAPYPYDTWRKEDENWMLRNDKTR
;
A
#
# COMPACT_ATOMS: atom_id res chain seq x y z
N MET A 1 5.50 -34.31 -21.27
CA MET A 1 5.10 -32.93 -21.63
C MET A 1 5.23 -32.78 -23.14
N THR A 2 4.14 -32.54 -23.83
CA THR A 2 4.11 -32.31 -25.28
C THR A 2 4.70 -30.94 -25.62
N ASP A 3 5.07 -30.74 -26.90
CA ASP A 3 5.59 -29.44 -27.36
C ASP A 3 4.56 -28.31 -27.16
N MET A 4 3.27 -28.63 -27.28
CA MET A 4 2.19 -27.67 -27.03
C MET A 4 2.09 -27.27 -25.56
N GLU A 5 2.19 -28.22 -24.63
CA GLU A 5 2.21 -27.95 -23.18
C GLU A 5 3.43 -27.11 -22.79
N ARG A 6 4.58 -27.42 -23.37
CA ARG A 6 5.82 -26.66 -23.17
C ARG A 6 5.68 -25.21 -23.66
N LYS A 7 5.08 -25.01 -24.84
CA LYS A 7 4.82 -23.68 -25.38
C LYS A 7 3.86 -22.88 -24.49
N LYS A 8 2.76 -23.48 -24.02
CA LYS A 8 1.82 -22.81 -23.09
C LYS A 8 2.51 -22.40 -21.79
N ALA A 9 3.29 -23.30 -21.21
CA ALA A 9 4.03 -23.01 -19.98
C ALA A 9 5.05 -21.87 -20.15
N LEU A 10 5.70 -21.79 -21.32
CA LEU A 10 6.62 -20.70 -21.63
C LEU A 10 5.90 -19.37 -21.80
N LEU A 11 4.77 -19.35 -22.53
CA LEU A 11 3.95 -18.16 -22.70
C LEU A 11 3.43 -17.62 -21.36
N LEU A 12 2.97 -18.49 -20.48
CA LEU A 12 2.55 -18.08 -19.14
C LEU A 12 3.69 -17.42 -18.37
N LYS A 13 4.89 -17.97 -18.43
CA LYS A 13 6.08 -17.37 -17.78
C LYS A 13 6.41 -16.01 -18.35
N ILE A 14 6.31 -15.83 -19.68
CA ILE A 14 6.56 -14.55 -20.33
C ILE A 14 5.52 -13.52 -19.87
N ASN A 15 4.22 -13.87 -19.91
CA ASN A 15 3.15 -12.97 -19.49
C ASN A 15 3.32 -12.55 -18.00
N LYS A 16 3.69 -13.48 -17.13
CA LYS A 16 3.96 -13.16 -15.71
C LYS A 16 5.18 -12.24 -15.55
N LEU A 17 6.23 -12.40 -16.35
CA LEU A 17 7.40 -11.51 -16.30
C LEU A 17 7.08 -10.11 -16.80
N ASP A 18 6.30 -9.99 -17.87
CA ASP A 18 5.83 -8.70 -18.36
C ASP A 18 4.96 -8.01 -17.31
N ALA A 19 3.97 -8.73 -16.76
CA ALA A 19 3.12 -8.22 -15.68
C ALA A 19 3.94 -7.79 -14.44
N TYR A 20 4.93 -8.58 -14.03
CA TYR A 20 5.84 -8.23 -12.93
C TYR A 20 6.54 -6.89 -13.18
N THR A 21 7.04 -6.68 -14.38
CA THR A 21 7.75 -5.44 -14.76
C THR A 21 6.80 -4.24 -14.79
N GLU A 22 5.61 -4.42 -15.35
CA GLU A 22 4.59 -3.36 -15.40
C GLU A 22 4.10 -2.96 -14.01
N ILE A 23 3.80 -3.93 -13.15
CA ILE A 23 3.38 -3.70 -11.75
C ILE A 23 4.45 -2.97 -10.96
N GLN A 24 5.71 -3.38 -11.11
CA GLN A 24 6.83 -2.71 -10.44
C GLN A 24 6.96 -1.25 -10.89
N ASN A 25 6.82 -0.97 -12.18
CA ASN A 25 6.83 0.39 -12.74
C ASN A 25 5.62 1.21 -12.28
N THR A 26 4.43 0.60 -12.25
CA THR A 26 3.20 1.25 -11.77
C THR A 26 3.35 1.69 -10.31
N MET A 27 3.84 0.80 -9.45
CA MET A 27 4.05 1.13 -8.03
C MET A 27 5.15 2.18 -7.85
N GLY A 28 6.24 2.12 -8.64
CA GLY A 28 7.30 3.13 -8.61
C GLY A 28 6.80 4.53 -9.00
N ARG A 29 6.00 4.62 -10.05
CA ARG A 29 5.38 5.89 -10.49
C ARG A 29 4.35 6.39 -9.48
N PHE A 30 3.49 5.50 -8.97
CA PHE A 30 2.54 5.81 -7.91
C PHE A 30 3.24 6.44 -6.70
N THR A 31 4.31 5.82 -6.18
CA THR A 31 5.05 6.33 -5.02
C THR A 31 5.74 7.66 -5.32
N ALA A 32 6.29 7.82 -6.53
CA ALA A 32 6.84 9.11 -6.97
C ALA A 32 5.77 10.21 -7.03
N ALA A 33 4.58 9.90 -7.53
CA ALA A 33 3.46 10.85 -7.56
C ALA A 33 2.97 11.19 -6.14
N LEU A 34 2.90 10.19 -5.24
CA LEU A 34 2.51 10.34 -3.85
C LEU A 34 3.48 11.26 -3.10
N ASN A 35 4.78 11.04 -3.21
CA ASN A 35 5.81 11.85 -2.55
C ASN A 35 5.77 13.33 -2.96
N PHE A 36 5.29 13.63 -4.17
CA PHE A 36 5.13 14.99 -4.68
C PHE A 36 3.68 15.48 -4.69
N ARG A 37 2.76 14.79 -3.98
CA ARG A 37 1.34 15.15 -3.86
C ARG A 37 0.65 15.45 -5.19
N ARG A 38 1.01 14.70 -6.24
CA ARG A 38 0.38 14.80 -7.56
C ARG A 38 -0.91 14.00 -7.58
N ASN A 39 -1.95 14.50 -6.91
CA ASN A 39 -3.18 13.77 -6.59
C ASN A 39 -3.86 13.14 -7.82
N GLU A 40 -3.99 13.86 -8.93
CA GLU A 40 -4.59 13.33 -10.16
C GLU A 40 -3.77 12.16 -10.74
N GLU A 41 -2.43 12.28 -10.69
CA GLU A 41 -1.54 11.20 -11.13
C GLU A 41 -1.62 9.99 -10.18
N VAL A 42 -1.65 10.20 -8.86
CA VAL A 42 -1.88 9.14 -7.87
C VAL A 42 -3.18 8.38 -8.17
N LEU A 43 -4.29 9.10 -8.39
CA LEU A 43 -5.59 8.53 -8.70
C LEU A 43 -5.60 7.77 -10.03
N SER A 44 -4.80 8.19 -11.02
CA SER A 44 -4.72 7.52 -12.31
C SER A 44 -4.18 6.09 -12.23
N TYR A 45 -3.47 5.74 -11.17
CA TYR A 45 -2.97 4.38 -10.95
C TYR A 45 -3.99 3.44 -10.30
N PHE A 46 -5.11 3.94 -9.77
CA PHE A 46 -6.16 3.12 -9.18
C PHE A 46 -7.15 2.61 -10.23
N ALA A 47 -7.68 1.41 -10.01
CA ALA A 47 -8.76 0.80 -10.78
C ALA A 47 -10.12 1.42 -10.41
N LEU A 48 -10.30 2.73 -10.63
CA LEU A 48 -11.49 3.48 -10.21
C LEU A 48 -12.78 3.05 -10.93
N ASN A 49 -12.68 2.19 -11.94
CA ASN A 49 -13.81 1.54 -12.61
C ASN A 49 -14.33 0.29 -11.88
N LYS A 50 -13.68 -0.13 -10.77
CA LYS A 50 -14.10 -1.24 -9.93
C LYS A 50 -14.87 -0.72 -8.72
N GLU A 51 -16.03 -1.34 -8.42
CA GLU A 51 -16.88 -0.92 -7.31
C GLU A 51 -16.21 -1.11 -5.94
N ASP A 52 -15.36 -2.12 -5.82
CA ASP A 52 -14.66 -2.51 -4.58
C ASP A 52 -13.22 -1.98 -4.50
N VAL A 53 -12.82 -1.06 -5.38
CA VAL A 53 -11.51 -0.41 -5.25
C VAL A 53 -11.35 0.18 -3.85
N SER A 54 -10.16 0.01 -3.25
CA SER A 54 -9.93 0.53 -1.90
C SER A 54 -8.54 1.10 -1.71
N PHE A 55 -8.50 2.09 -0.83
CA PHE A 55 -7.29 2.69 -0.31
C PHE A 55 -7.36 2.70 1.21
N GLU A 56 -6.47 1.97 1.86
CA GLU A 56 -6.35 1.92 3.30
C GLU A 56 -5.01 2.51 3.74
N TYR A 57 -5.09 3.49 4.60
CA TYR A 57 -3.96 3.98 5.37
C TYR A 57 -4.22 3.63 6.84
N ALA A 58 -3.39 2.75 7.40
CA ALA A 58 -3.67 2.09 8.68
C ALA A 58 -4.00 3.03 9.83
N ASP A 59 -3.48 4.25 9.81
CA ASP A 59 -3.68 5.25 10.86
C ASP A 59 -4.96 6.09 10.67
N GLU A 60 -5.55 6.08 9.48
CA GLU A 60 -6.64 6.99 9.09
C GLU A 60 -7.92 6.24 8.68
N GLY A 61 -7.81 4.95 8.37
CA GLY A 61 -8.94 4.12 7.99
C GLY A 61 -8.94 3.64 6.54
N VAL A 62 -10.04 3.02 6.16
CA VAL A 62 -10.27 2.43 4.83
C VAL A 62 -11.22 3.31 4.03
N PHE A 63 -10.85 3.68 2.83
CA PHE A 63 -11.66 4.36 1.83
C PHE A 63 -12.07 3.35 0.76
N ARG A 64 -13.36 3.04 0.62
CA ARG A 64 -13.89 2.03 -0.31
C ARG A 64 -14.75 2.65 -1.40
N GLY A 65 -14.50 2.19 -2.64
CA GLY A 65 -15.16 2.72 -3.83
C GLY A 65 -14.52 4.02 -4.33
N LYS A 66 -14.83 4.34 -5.58
CA LYS A 66 -14.19 5.46 -6.32
C LYS A 66 -14.22 6.77 -5.54
N GLU A 67 -15.39 7.23 -5.13
CA GLU A 67 -15.57 8.54 -4.48
C GLU A 67 -14.81 8.62 -3.15
N ALA A 68 -14.82 7.52 -2.37
CA ALA A 68 -14.07 7.46 -1.11
C ALA A 68 -12.56 7.45 -1.36
N VAL A 69 -12.05 6.71 -2.34
CA VAL A 69 -10.62 6.71 -2.70
C VAL A 69 -10.17 8.09 -3.15
N GLU A 70 -10.94 8.78 -3.99
CA GLU A 70 -10.67 10.17 -4.41
C GLU A 70 -10.60 11.13 -3.21
N ALA A 71 -11.56 11.02 -2.30
CA ALA A 71 -11.58 11.81 -1.06
C ALA A 71 -10.39 11.48 -0.14
N GLY A 72 -10.07 10.20 0.02
CA GLY A 72 -8.96 9.72 0.84
C GLY A 72 -7.60 10.21 0.35
N VAL A 73 -7.34 10.14 -0.95
CA VAL A 73 -6.11 10.67 -1.55
C VAL A 73 -5.98 12.18 -1.28
N LYS A 74 -7.06 12.93 -1.54
CA LYS A 74 -7.07 14.38 -1.28
C LYS A 74 -6.89 14.71 0.20
N TYR A 75 -7.53 13.98 1.08
CA TYR A 75 -7.45 14.16 2.53
C TYR A 75 -6.02 13.90 3.04
N LEU A 76 -5.39 12.79 2.62
CA LEU A 76 -4.09 12.37 3.12
C LEU A 76 -2.92 13.17 2.53
N LEU A 77 -3.01 13.55 1.26
CA LEU A 77 -1.91 14.26 0.60
C LEU A 77 -2.07 15.79 0.66
N GLY A 78 -3.29 16.30 0.88
CA GLY A 78 -3.60 17.72 0.75
C GLY A 78 -3.61 18.20 -0.71
N GLU A 79 -3.74 19.51 -0.92
CA GLU A 79 -3.81 20.09 -2.27
C GLU A 79 -2.44 20.54 -2.80
N GLU A 80 -1.59 21.08 -1.92
CA GLU A 80 -0.29 21.66 -2.30
C GLU A 80 0.78 21.36 -1.26
N ILE A 81 2.03 21.24 -1.72
CA ILE A 81 3.20 21.14 -0.86
C ILE A 81 3.60 22.56 -0.45
N LYS A 82 3.68 22.81 0.85
CA LYS A 82 4.18 24.08 1.40
C LYS A 82 5.69 24.04 1.59
N PRO A 83 6.38 25.20 1.53
CA PRO A 83 7.81 25.27 1.84
C PRO A 83 8.11 24.65 3.22
N GLY A 84 9.05 23.70 3.26
CA GLY A 84 9.41 22.96 4.49
C GLY A 84 8.66 21.65 4.69
N GLU A 85 7.61 21.36 3.94
CA GLU A 85 6.96 20.05 3.93
C GLU A 85 7.68 19.05 3.02
N MET A 86 7.72 17.82 3.45
CA MET A 86 8.27 16.70 2.70
C MET A 86 7.57 15.40 3.11
N ILE A 87 7.31 14.54 2.15
CA ILE A 87 7.07 13.11 2.35
C ILE A 87 8.02 12.40 1.40
N ASP A 88 8.80 11.46 1.91
CA ASP A 88 9.71 10.63 1.12
C ASP A 88 9.55 9.17 1.56
N LEU A 89 8.62 8.48 0.94
CA LEU A 89 8.44 7.04 1.04
C LEU A 89 9.24 6.37 -0.07
N GLN A 90 10.06 5.39 0.30
CA GLN A 90 10.86 4.62 -0.62
C GLN A 90 10.31 3.20 -0.75
N LEU A 91 10.51 2.59 -1.89
CA LEU A 91 10.18 1.18 -2.11
C LEU A 91 11.46 0.34 -2.06
N THR A 92 11.46 -0.68 -1.22
CA THR A 92 12.54 -1.68 -1.20
C THR A 92 12.27 -2.78 -2.24
N THR A 93 13.01 -3.87 -2.18
CA THR A 93 12.79 -5.04 -3.04
C THR A 93 11.39 -5.60 -2.82
N PRO A 94 10.56 -5.72 -3.87
CA PRO A 94 9.21 -6.27 -3.75
C PRO A 94 9.17 -7.79 -3.66
N VAL A 95 8.05 -8.30 -3.13
CA VAL A 95 7.56 -9.65 -3.44
C VAL A 95 6.29 -9.47 -4.27
N ILE A 96 6.30 -9.92 -5.51
CA ILE A 96 5.17 -9.81 -6.45
C ILE A 96 4.79 -11.20 -6.95
N GLU A 97 3.54 -11.59 -6.76
CA GLU A 97 2.97 -12.83 -7.27
C GLU A 97 1.84 -12.51 -8.22
N VAL A 98 2.05 -12.83 -9.49
CA VAL A 98 1.02 -12.73 -10.53
C VAL A 98 0.23 -14.04 -10.57
N ALA A 99 -1.09 -13.95 -10.57
CA ALA A 99 -1.97 -15.12 -10.68
C ALA A 99 -1.68 -15.94 -11.95
N ASP A 100 -2.05 -17.23 -11.95
CA ASP A 100 -1.85 -18.09 -13.13
C ASP A 100 -2.73 -17.69 -14.32
N ASP A 101 -3.87 -17.02 -14.05
CA ASP A 101 -4.72 -16.45 -15.08
C ASP A 101 -4.18 -15.12 -15.67
N CYS A 102 -3.18 -14.51 -15.05
CA CYS A 102 -2.61 -13.20 -15.40
C CYS A 102 -3.62 -12.04 -15.38
N GLU A 103 -4.70 -12.14 -14.61
CA GLU A 103 -5.71 -11.08 -14.46
C GLU A 103 -5.49 -10.23 -13.21
N THR A 104 -4.87 -10.81 -12.18
CA THR A 104 -4.58 -10.15 -10.90
C THR A 104 -3.17 -10.43 -10.42
N ALA A 105 -2.68 -9.59 -9.50
CA ALA A 105 -1.42 -9.83 -8.80
C ALA A 105 -1.51 -9.33 -7.36
N ARG A 106 -0.72 -9.95 -6.48
CA ARG A 106 -0.51 -9.55 -5.08
C ARG A 106 0.92 -9.14 -4.88
N ALA A 107 1.13 -8.05 -4.16
CA ALA A 107 2.47 -7.58 -3.95
C ALA A 107 2.68 -6.97 -2.56
N LEU A 108 3.93 -7.04 -2.08
CA LEU A 108 4.38 -6.45 -0.84
C LEU A 108 5.68 -5.68 -1.06
N TRP A 109 5.73 -4.43 -0.55
CA TRP A 109 6.95 -3.63 -0.42
C TRP A 109 7.12 -3.18 1.02
N TRP A 110 8.31 -3.30 1.56
CA TRP A 110 8.69 -2.53 2.73
C TRP A 110 9.03 -1.11 2.29
N SER A 111 8.53 -0.13 3.04
CA SER A 111 8.65 1.28 2.68
C SER A 111 9.21 2.10 3.83
N PRO A 112 10.55 2.15 3.97
CA PRO A 112 11.16 3.12 4.85
C PRO A 112 10.94 4.52 4.30
N GLY A 113 10.76 5.48 5.20
CA GLY A 113 10.55 6.86 4.78
C GLY A 113 10.76 7.88 5.88
N ALA A 114 10.66 9.13 5.48
CA ALA A 114 10.73 10.28 6.35
C ALA A 114 9.70 11.33 5.93
N ALA A 115 9.29 12.16 6.86
CA ALA A 115 8.42 13.28 6.57
C ALA A 115 8.91 14.54 7.27
N SER A 116 8.55 15.69 6.71
CA SER A 116 8.64 17.00 7.36
C SER A 116 7.26 17.60 7.40
N VAL A 117 6.73 17.81 8.59
CA VAL A 117 5.35 18.26 8.80
C VAL A 117 5.38 19.69 9.30
N LEU A 118 4.54 20.55 8.71
CA LEU A 118 4.32 21.91 9.16
C LEU A 118 3.10 21.99 10.06
N ARG A 119 3.26 22.62 11.21
CA ARG A 119 2.16 23.10 12.03
C ARG A 119 2.12 24.62 11.97
N GLU A 120 0.91 25.17 12.07
CA GLU A 120 0.73 26.62 12.00
C GLU A 120 1.55 27.33 13.10
N GLY A 121 2.44 28.24 12.69
CA GLY A 121 3.31 29.01 13.58
C GLY A 121 4.53 28.27 14.15
N GLU A 122 4.82 27.06 13.68
CA GLU A 122 5.98 26.27 14.11
C GLU A 122 6.96 26.05 12.95
N ASP A 123 8.22 25.77 13.28
CA ASP A 123 9.21 25.29 12.33
C ASP A 123 8.86 23.85 11.87
N PRO A 124 9.29 23.44 10.64
CA PRO A 124 9.07 22.09 10.15
C PRO A 124 9.61 21.04 11.12
N GLN A 125 8.78 20.04 11.42
CA GLN A 125 9.13 18.94 12.33
C GLN A 125 9.46 17.69 11.54
N ALA A 126 10.68 17.16 11.70
CA ALA A 126 11.10 15.92 11.06
C ALA A 126 10.50 14.70 11.76
N GLN A 127 10.08 13.71 10.97
CA GLN A 127 9.45 12.48 11.43
C GLN A 127 10.02 11.26 10.68
N TRP A 128 10.09 10.13 11.38
CA TRP A 128 10.22 8.81 10.76
C TRP A 128 8.83 8.31 10.35
N LEU A 129 8.75 7.80 9.13
CA LEU A 129 7.52 7.24 8.58
C LEU A 129 7.84 5.95 7.84
N TRP A 130 7.71 4.81 8.53
CA TRP A 130 8.00 3.49 7.96
C TRP A 130 6.73 2.64 7.96
N GLY A 131 6.52 1.98 6.85
CA GLY A 131 5.39 1.07 6.70
C GLY A 131 5.64 0.04 5.62
N ASP A 132 4.59 -0.70 5.32
CA ASP A 132 4.59 -1.76 4.34
C ASP A 132 3.38 -1.57 3.41
N PHE A 133 3.60 -1.54 2.10
CA PHE A 133 2.54 -1.56 1.10
C PHE A 133 2.16 -3.00 0.78
N ALA A 134 0.95 -3.43 1.11
CA ALA A 134 0.34 -4.65 0.60
C ALA A 134 -0.73 -4.28 -0.43
N VAL A 135 -0.61 -4.80 -1.65
CA VAL A 135 -1.39 -4.30 -2.79
C VAL A 135 -1.92 -5.46 -3.62
N ASP A 136 -3.22 -5.43 -3.92
CA ASP A 136 -3.79 -6.19 -5.03
C ASP A 136 -3.79 -5.31 -6.28
N PHE A 137 -3.27 -5.85 -7.36
CA PHE A 137 -3.36 -5.27 -8.70
C PHE A 137 -4.35 -6.03 -9.55
N ILE A 138 -4.98 -5.33 -10.47
CA ILE A 138 -5.86 -5.92 -11.48
C ILE A 138 -5.50 -5.40 -12.86
N TYR A 139 -5.50 -6.31 -13.86
CA TYR A 139 -5.33 -5.92 -15.26
C TYR A 139 -6.68 -5.45 -15.82
N THR A 140 -6.79 -4.17 -16.11
CA THR A 140 -8.01 -3.55 -16.62
C THR A 140 -7.64 -2.39 -17.54
N GLU A 141 -8.47 -2.10 -18.55
CA GLU A 141 -8.21 -1.02 -19.51
C GLU A 141 -6.83 -1.12 -20.21
N ASN A 142 -6.33 -2.35 -20.42
CA ASN A 142 -5.01 -2.69 -20.96
C ASN A 142 -3.82 -2.22 -20.12
N GLU A 143 -4.01 -2.02 -18.82
CA GLU A 143 -2.98 -1.61 -17.87
C GLU A 143 -3.12 -2.35 -16.54
N TRP A 144 -2.02 -2.48 -15.81
CA TRP A 144 -2.05 -2.91 -14.41
C TRP A 144 -2.37 -1.73 -13.51
N LYS A 145 -3.50 -1.82 -12.80
CA LYS A 145 -3.98 -0.80 -11.86
C LYS A 145 -3.97 -1.33 -10.42
N ILE A 146 -3.78 -0.42 -9.47
CA ILE A 146 -3.97 -0.69 -8.03
C ILE A 146 -5.47 -0.92 -7.81
N TRP A 147 -5.82 -2.08 -7.26
CA TRP A 147 -7.20 -2.42 -6.94
C TRP A 147 -7.50 -2.23 -5.46
N HIS A 148 -6.72 -2.91 -4.60
CA HIS A 148 -6.76 -2.70 -3.16
C HIS A 148 -5.35 -2.33 -2.68
N LEU A 149 -5.21 -1.18 -2.04
CA LEU A 149 -3.96 -0.76 -1.45
C LEU A 149 -4.13 -0.63 0.06
N HIS A 150 -3.28 -1.32 0.82
CA HIS A 150 -3.19 -1.18 2.25
C HIS A 150 -1.77 -0.78 2.65
N TYR A 151 -1.62 0.41 3.23
CA TYR A 151 -0.37 0.87 3.84
C TYR A 151 -0.40 0.58 5.34
N PHE A 152 0.41 -0.36 5.76
CA PHE A 152 0.60 -0.75 7.15
C PHE A 152 1.63 0.13 7.81
N THR A 153 1.24 1.10 8.60
CA THR A 153 2.19 1.92 9.35
C THR A 153 2.88 1.09 10.42
N VAL A 154 4.20 1.03 10.36
CA VAL A 154 5.04 0.35 11.36
C VAL A 154 5.57 1.34 12.37
N ILE A 155 6.08 2.47 11.89
CA ILE A 155 6.66 3.55 12.68
C ILE A 155 6.18 4.87 12.10
N HIS A 156 5.64 5.74 12.94
CA HIS A 156 5.36 7.13 12.63
C HIS A 156 5.61 7.92 13.91
N CYS A 157 6.74 8.59 13.99
CA CYS A 157 7.21 9.20 15.22
C CYS A 157 8.10 10.42 14.99
N ASP A 158 8.25 11.24 16.02
CA ASP A 158 9.21 12.33 16.04
C ASP A 158 10.64 11.84 15.81
N TYR A 159 11.40 12.56 14.96
CA TYR A 159 12.77 12.19 14.58
C TYR A 159 13.72 12.10 15.78
N GLN A 160 13.62 13.03 16.75
CA GLN A 160 14.53 13.10 17.90
C GLN A 160 14.18 12.07 18.96
N LYS A 161 12.88 11.89 19.25
CA LYS A 161 12.42 10.88 20.23
C LYS A 161 12.58 9.46 19.69
N GLY A 162 12.39 9.27 18.37
CA GLY A 162 12.40 7.96 17.75
C GLY A 162 11.26 7.06 18.22
N TRP A 163 11.15 5.90 17.59
CA TRP A 163 10.02 4.96 17.75
C TRP A 163 9.92 4.25 19.10
N VAL A 164 10.97 4.31 19.95
CA VAL A 164 10.95 3.70 21.29
C VAL A 164 10.34 4.64 22.32
N GLN A 165 10.58 5.95 22.20
CA GLN A 165 10.15 6.96 23.16
C GLN A 165 8.86 7.66 22.75
N ASP A 166 8.61 7.82 21.45
CA ASP A 166 7.37 8.38 20.95
C ASP A 166 6.29 7.29 20.84
N THR A 167 5.31 7.36 21.72
CA THR A 167 4.19 6.40 21.79
C THR A 167 2.89 6.96 21.18
N GLY A 168 2.95 8.10 20.50
CA GLY A 168 1.76 8.76 19.96
C GLY A 168 0.93 7.87 19.04
N LEU A 169 1.57 7.16 18.13
CA LEU A 169 0.91 6.24 17.21
C LEU A 169 0.26 5.04 17.89
N ILE A 170 0.91 4.49 18.92
CA ILE A 170 0.43 3.32 19.66
C ILE A 170 -0.91 3.60 20.37
N ASN A 171 -1.05 4.82 20.84
CA ASN A 171 -2.22 5.25 21.62
C ASN A 171 -3.33 5.82 20.74
N ARG A 172 -3.14 5.86 19.41
CA ARG A 172 -4.14 6.36 18.50
C ARG A 172 -5.29 5.36 18.39
N PRO A 173 -6.54 5.77 18.61
CA PRO A 173 -7.68 4.87 18.50
C PRO A 173 -7.88 4.49 17.01
N ASN A 174 -8.30 3.25 16.76
CA ASN A 174 -8.74 2.83 15.42
C ASN A 174 -10.15 3.36 15.15
N THR A 175 -10.26 4.66 14.93
CA THR A 175 -11.50 5.35 14.57
C THR A 175 -11.33 6.03 13.22
N PRO A 176 -12.36 6.03 12.37
CA PRO A 176 -12.31 6.76 11.10
C PRO A 176 -11.97 8.24 11.35
N MET A 177 -11.03 8.76 10.59
CA MET A 177 -10.60 10.16 10.68
C MET A 177 -11.27 11.05 9.62
N HIS A 178 -11.99 10.44 8.69
CA HIS A 178 -12.72 11.12 7.63
C HIS A 178 -14.12 10.54 7.50
N GLU A 179 -15.12 11.36 7.13
CA GLU A 179 -16.53 10.93 7.01
C GLU A 179 -16.77 9.79 6.00
N MET A 180 -15.90 9.68 4.99
CA MET A 180 -15.95 8.61 3.97
C MET A 180 -15.02 7.43 4.28
N SER A 181 -14.38 7.39 5.45
CA SER A 181 -13.54 6.28 5.85
C SER A 181 -14.23 5.38 6.86
N GLU A 182 -13.85 4.09 6.84
CA GLU A 182 -14.20 3.07 7.82
C GLU A 182 -13.02 2.81 8.75
N PRO A 183 -13.21 2.14 9.90
CA PRO A 183 -12.10 1.71 10.73
C PRO A 183 -11.10 0.86 9.94
N SER A 184 -9.80 1.03 10.21
CA SER A 184 -8.76 0.23 9.56
C SER A 184 -8.96 -1.26 9.79
N THR A 185 -8.72 -2.05 8.76
CA THR A 185 -8.77 -3.52 8.82
C THR A 185 -7.73 -4.06 9.80
N TRP A 186 -6.57 -3.43 9.85
CA TRP A 186 -5.48 -3.80 10.74
C TRP A 186 -4.64 -2.58 11.11
N HIS A 187 -4.56 -2.29 12.42
CA HIS A 187 -3.71 -1.24 12.99
C HIS A 187 -2.88 -1.82 14.14
N ASN A 188 -1.62 -2.12 13.88
CA ASN A 188 -0.70 -2.68 14.87
C ASN A 188 0.74 -2.17 14.64
N PRO A 189 0.98 -0.87 14.92
CA PRO A 189 2.30 -0.28 14.79
C PRO A 189 3.29 -0.89 15.77
N TYR A 190 4.58 -0.57 15.61
CA TYR A 190 5.60 -0.97 16.57
C TYR A 190 5.23 -0.56 18.00
N HIS A 191 5.40 -1.49 18.93
CA HIS A 191 5.20 -1.25 20.36
C HIS A 191 6.42 -1.76 21.15
N PRO A 192 7.08 -0.93 22.01
CA PRO A 192 8.34 -1.29 22.66
C PRO A 192 8.20 -2.44 23.69
N LYS A 193 6.99 -2.78 24.09
CA LYS A 193 6.68 -3.84 25.08
C LYS A 193 5.87 -5.00 24.50
N ALA A 194 5.70 -5.07 23.18
CA ALA A 194 4.95 -6.13 22.53
C ALA A 194 5.76 -6.79 21.41
N ILE A 195 5.43 -8.03 21.10
CA ILE A 195 6.01 -8.75 19.96
C ILE A 195 5.30 -8.30 18.69
N ARG A 196 6.07 -7.95 17.65
CA ARG A 196 5.49 -7.70 16.33
C ARG A 196 4.96 -9.00 15.72
N TYR A 197 3.78 -8.93 15.13
CA TYR A 197 3.25 -10.00 14.29
C TYR A 197 3.90 -9.93 12.90
N GLY A 198 3.99 -11.06 12.20
CA GLY A 198 4.44 -11.11 10.79
C GLY A 198 3.32 -10.69 9.83
N ILE A 199 2.77 -9.51 10.03
CA ILE A 199 1.72 -8.88 9.24
C ILE A 199 2.24 -7.49 8.81
N PRO A 200 2.12 -7.17 7.51
CA PRO A 200 1.56 -7.97 6.43
C PRO A 200 2.44 -9.19 6.07
N ALA A 201 1.81 -10.31 5.72
CA ALA A 201 2.50 -11.47 5.18
C ALA A 201 2.88 -11.23 3.71
N ALA A 202 4.00 -11.79 3.26
CA ALA A 202 4.34 -11.79 1.85
C ALA A 202 3.38 -12.68 1.04
N PRO A 203 3.03 -12.31 -0.20
CA PRO A 203 2.16 -13.12 -1.02
C PRO A 203 2.85 -14.42 -1.45
N TYR A 204 2.03 -15.45 -1.70
CA TYR A 204 2.45 -16.72 -2.28
C TYR A 204 1.83 -16.90 -3.66
N PRO A 205 2.39 -17.77 -4.54
CA PRO A 205 1.80 -18.13 -5.82
C PRO A 205 0.34 -18.59 -5.67
N TYR A 206 -0.52 -18.16 -6.58
CA TYR A 206 -1.93 -18.48 -6.60
C TYR A 206 -2.47 -18.60 -8.04
N ASP A 207 -3.58 -19.29 -8.23
CA ASP A 207 -4.19 -19.56 -9.52
C ASP A 207 -5.06 -18.39 -10.03
N THR A 208 -5.95 -17.89 -9.17
CA THR A 208 -6.87 -16.79 -9.47
C THR A 208 -7.26 -16.07 -8.19
N TRP A 209 -7.70 -14.82 -8.31
CA TRP A 209 -8.19 -14.07 -7.15
C TRP A 209 -9.58 -14.54 -6.72
N ARG A 210 -9.80 -14.62 -5.42
CA ARG A 210 -11.11 -14.96 -4.81
C ARG A 210 -11.42 -14.00 -3.69
N LYS A 211 -12.70 -13.69 -3.51
CA LYS A 211 -13.16 -12.75 -2.45
C LYS A 211 -12.74 -13.18 -1.04
N GLU A 212 -12.70 -14.50 -0.78
CA GLU A 212 -12.23 -15.05 0.49
C GLU A 212 -10.77 -14.73 0.81
N ASP A 213 -10.03 -14.37 -0.21
CA ASP A 213 -8.60 -14.04 -0.13
C ASP A 213 -8.31 -12.53 -0.09
N GLU A 214 -9.33 -11.67 -0.04
CA GLU A 214 -9.16 -10.20 -0.03
C GLU A 214 -8.15 -9.73 1.03
N ASN A 215 -8.15 -10.35 2.20
CA ASN A 215 -7.22 -10.03 3.28
C ASN A 215 -6.06 -11.03 3.41
N TRP A 216 -5.50 -11.48 2.29
CA TRP A 216 -4.40 -12.45 2.26
C TRP A 216 -3.20 -12.03 3.12
N MET A 217 -2.90 -10.74 3.18
CA MET A 217 -1.79 -10.18 3.92
C MET A 217 -1.94 -10.29 5.45
N LEU A 218 -3.15 -10.52 5.97
CA LEU A 218 -3.42 -10.69 7.40
C LEU A 218 -3.29 -12.14 7.87
N ARG A 219 -3.01 -13.07 6.97
CA ARG A 219 -2.86 -14.49 7.31
C ARG A 219 -1.55 -14.71 8.04
N ASN A 220 -1.65 -15.13 9.30
CA ASN A 220 -0.49 -15.51 10.10
C ASN A 220 -0.15 -16.98 9.79
N ASP A 221 0.89 -17.20 8.99
CA ASP A 221 1.32 -18.54 8.52
C ASP A 221 1.94 -19.45 9.61
N LYS A 222 1.48 -19.35 10.87
CA LYS A 222 1.85 -20.35 11.88
C LYS A 222 1.22 -21.73 11.66
N THR A 223 0.47 -21.91 10.55
CA THR A 223 -0.26 -23.13 10.24
C THR A 223 0.15 -23.79 8.92
N ARG A 224 1.35 -23.53 8.42
CA ARG A 224 1.95 -24.31 7.32
C ARG A 224 3.10 -25.15 7.78
#